data_3424361530bd56596c236f43a4b4a6a7
#
_entry.id   3424361530bd56596c236f43a4b4a6a7
#
_cell.length_a   1.000
_cell.length_b   1.000
_cell.length_c   1.000
_cell.angle_alpha   90.00
_cell.angle_beta   90.00
_cell.angle_gamma   90.00
#
_symmetry.space_group_name_H-M   'P 1'
#
loop_
_entity.id
_entity.type
_entity.pdbx_description
1 polymer ?
#
loop_
_entity_poly.entity_id
_entity_poly.type
_entity_poly.pdbx_seq_one_letter_code
_entity_poly.pdbx_strand_id
1 'polypeptide(L)'
;MAKRPLVAIVGRPNVGKSLLFNRLCGKRLSIVEDTPGVTRDRLYAECEWAGRTFDIVDTGGIEPTADSEILLFMREQAEIAINSADVIVFVTEIGTGVTAADQEVAAMLKRSHKPVVLCVNKMDSVGQVDPGIYEFYSLGLGDPIALSAIHGHGTDEMLDACIENFPPEEDGEEEDDLIRVAVIGKPNVGKSSLVNLVLGENRVIVADMAGTTRDAVDTRLENKYGKYIFIDTAGIRRKSKVDDRIEKFSVMRAQLAIERADVCLIMIDAREGVTEQDTKIAGLAHEAGKASIIVVNKWDLVEKDTHTMDKMRKDIYRDLSFMTYAPVLFISALTGQRTERIFELVNFVNDQSSMRITTGLLNDVLADAQARVQPPSDKGRRLKIYYMTQTGTRPPHFVIFCNSRELFHFSYQRYIENQIRSTFGLEGTPIRITIRQKGDREDN
;
A
#
# COMPACT_ATOMS: atom_id res chain seq x y z
N MET A 1 -1.51 14.04 7.21
CA MET A 1 -2.58 14.07 6.16
C MET A 1 -3.74 13.28 6.71
N ALA A 2 -4.97 13.82 6.67
CA ALA A 2 -6.16 13.09 7.08
C ALA A 2 -6.23 11.73 6.36
N LYS A 3 -6.61 10.67 7.09
CA LYS A 3 -6.75 9.32 6.55
C LYS A 3 -7.89 9.33 5.52
N ARG A 4 -7.59 8.98 4.27
CA ARG A 4 -8.62 8.87 3.23
C ARG A 4 -9.49 7.65 3.50
N PRO A 5 -10.82 7.75 3.34
CA PRO A 5 -11.70 6.59 3.37
C PRO A 5 -11.32 5.56 2.30
N LEU A 6 -11.44 4.29 2.60
CA LEU A 6 -11.17 3.19 1.67
C LEU A 6 -12.47 2.47 1.28
N VAL A 7 -12.74 2.38 0.00
CA VAL A 7 -13.87 1.64 -0.58
C VAL A 7 -13.36 0.34 -1.21
N ALA A 8 -13.86 -0.82 -0.79
CA ALA A 8 -13.50 -2.11 -1.39
C ALA A 8 -14.63 -2.66 -2.25
N ILE A 9 -14.31 -3.06 -3.48
CA ILE A 9 -15.24 -3.74 -4.39
C ILE A 9 -15.13 -5.25 -4.20
N VAL A 10 -16.22 -5.89 -3.84
CA VAL A 10 -16.34 -7.35 -3.58
C VAL A 10 -17.43 -7.94 -4.47
N GLY A 11 -17.29 -9.19 -4.87
CA GLY A 11 -18.31 -9.91 -5.64
C GLY A 11 -17.74 -11.10 -6.41
N ARG A 12 -18.61 -11.88 -7.04
CA ARG A 12 -18.22 -13.03 -7.84
C ARG A 12 -17.29 -12.66 -9.01
N PRO A 13 -16.51 -13.60 -9.54
CA PRO A 13 -15.85 -13.45 -10.83
C PRO A 13 -16.85 -13.05 -11.92
N ASN A 14 -16.43 -12.26 -12.89
CA ASN A 14 -17.20 -11.89 -14.09
C ASN A 14 -18.47 -11.04 -13.85
N VAL A 15 -18.75 -10.56 -12.64
CA VAL A 15 -19.86 -9.62 -12.40
C VAL A 15 -19.55 -8.19 -12.82
N GLY A 16 -18.31 -7.91 -13.27
CA GLY A 16 -17.91 -6.59 -13.79
C GLY A 16 -17.19 -5.69 -12.81
N LYS A 17 -16.62 -6.21 -11.72
CA LYS A 17 -15.85 -5.43 -10.71
C LYS A 17 -14.73 -4.61 -11.31
N SER A 18 -13.84 -5.27 -12.07
CA SER A 18 -12.67 -4.61 -12.68
C SER A 18 -13.07 -3.58 -13.73
N LEU A 19 -14.19 -3.80 -14.43
CA LEU A 19 -14.73 -2.81 -15.35
C LEU A 19 -15.26 -1.58 -14.60
N LEU A 20 -15.97 -1.79 -13.49
CA LEU A 20 -16.42 -0.74 -12.60
C LEU A 20 -15.23 0.04 -12.03
N PHE A 21 -14.24 -0.65 -11.49
CA PHE A 21 -13.00 -0.07 -10.98
C PHE A 21 -12.30 0.80 -12.05
N ASN A 22 -12.07 0.27 -13.24
CA ASN A 22 -11.43 1.00 -14.34
C ASN A 22 -12.22 2.26 -14.76
N ARG A 23 -13.55 2.18 -14.73
CA ARG A 23 -14.42 3.32 -15.03
C ARG A 23 -14.32 4.42 -13.97
N LEU A 24 -14.27 4.06 -12.70
CA LEU A 24 -14.10 5.00 -11.60
C LEU A 24 -12.73 5.68 -11.65
N CYS A 25 -11.69 4.92 -11.99
CA CYS A 25 -10.34 5.44 -12.24
C CYS A 25 -10.28 6.40 -13.44
N GLY A 26 -11.11 6.20 -14.47
CA GLY A 26 -11.11 6.99 -15.71
C GLY A 26 -11.81 8.35 -15.59
N LYS A 27 -12.56 8.62 -14.53
CA LYS A 27 -13.32 9.89 -14.38
C LYS A 27 -12.48 11.09 -13.92
N ARG A 28 -11.33 10.87 -13.26
CA ARG A 28 -10.20 11.84 -13.07
C ARG A 28 -9.02 11.11 -12.43
N LEU A 29 -8.06 10.73 -13.27
CA LEU A 29 -6.71 10.44 -12.82
C LEU A 29 -5.97 11.77 -12.75
N SER A 30 -5.55 12.21 -11.57
CA SER A 30 -4.34 13.00 -11.48
C SER A 30 -3.22 12.11 -12.00
N ILE A 31 -2.56 12.53 -13.04
CA ILE A 31 -1.56 11.81 -13.82
C ILE A 31 -0.42 11.42 -12.88
N VAL A 32 -0.41 10.16 -12.42
CA VAL A 32 0.83 9.51 -12.00
C VAL A 32 1.48 9.02 -13.30
N GLU A 33 2.62 9.61 -13.64
CA GLU A 33 3.39 9.41 -14.86
C GLU A 33 3.48 7.92 -15.24
N ASP A 34 3.19 7.63 -16.52
CA ASP A 34 3.47 6.38 -17.19
C ASP A 34 4.98 6.11 -17.16
N THR A 35 5.42 5.28 -16.21
CA THR A 35 6.76 4.71 -16.25
C THR A 35 6.72 3.48 -17.15
N PRO A 36 7.44 3.45 -18.29
CA PRO A 36 7.45 2.27 -19.16
C PRO A 36 8.11 1.09 -18.44
N GLY A 37 7.37 0.01 -18.26
CA GLY A 37 7.88 -1.26 -17.73
C GLY A 37 7.11 -1.87 -16.57
N VAL A 38 6.05 -1.22 -16.04
CA VAL A 38 5.22 -1.76 -14.96
C VAL A 38 3.95 -2.40 -15.54
N THR A 39 3.79 -3.68 -15.33
CA THR A 39 2.58 -4.44 -15.68
C THR A 39 1.36 -3.88 -14.93
N ARG A 40 0.28 -3.61 -15.67
CA ARG A 40 -0.96 -2.91 -15.29
C ARG A 40 -1.89 -3.73 -14.38
N ASP A 41 -1.45 -4.18 -13.22
CA ASP A 41 -2.34 -4.72 -12.19
C ASP A 41 -2.51 -3.71 -11.05
N ARG A 42 -3.14 -2.55 -11.36
CA ARG A 42 -3.50 -1.58 -10.32
C ARG A 42 -4.71 -2.11 -9.56
N LEU A 43 -4.46 -2.56 -8.34
CA LEU A 43 -5.52 -2.94 -7.39
C LEU A 43 -6.11 -1.71 -6.66
N TYR A 44 -5.42 -0.55 -6.72
CA TYR A 44 -5.77 0.69 -6.00
C TYR A 44 -5.87 1.87 -6.94
N ALA A 45 -6.83 2.75 -6.67
CA ALA A 45 -6.94 4.04 -7.31
C ALA A 45 -7.48 5.10 -6.35
N GLU A 46 -7.02 6.33 -6.53
CA GLU A 46 -7.58 7.50 -5.88
C GLU A 46 -8.80 7.97 -6.68
N CYS A 47 -9.90 8.23 -5.98
CA CYS A 47 -11.14 8.74 -6.54
C CYS A 47 -11.54 10.04 -5.84
N GLU A 48 -12.14 10.97 -6.61
CA GLU A 48 -12.74 12.18 -6.08
C GLU A 48 -14.22 12.23 -6.51
N TRP A 49 -15.12 12.41 -5.55
CA TRP A 49 -16.55 12.56 -5.81
C TRP A 49 -17.17 13.53 -4.82
N ALA A 50 -18.02 14.45 -5.32
CA ALA A 50 -18.68 15.48 -4.51
C ALA A 50 -17.75 16.24 -3.54
N GLY A 51 -16.50 16.50 -3.97
CA GLY A 51 -15.48 17.20 -3.18
C GLY A 51 -14.81 16.36 -2.10
N ARG A 52 -15.10 15.04 -2.01
CA ARG A 52 -14.45 14.11 -1.11
C ARG A 52 -13.48 13.20 -1.86
N THR A 53 -12.26 13.11 -1.36
CA THR A 53 -11.22 12.22 -1.90
C THR A 53 -11.17 10.92 -1.08
N PHE A 54 -11.15 9.79 -1.75
CA PHE A 54 -11.08 8.46 -1.13
C PHE A 54 -10.30 7.48 -2.01
N ASP A 55 -9.87 6.38 -1.43
CA ASP A 55 -9.20 5.32 -2.15
C ASP A 55 -10.17 4.18 -2.47
N ILE A 56 -10.05 3.58 -3.65
CA ILE A 56 -10.84 2.42 -4.06
C ILE A 56 -9.94 1.24 -4.35
N VAL A 57 -10.35 0.04 -3.94
CA VAL A 57 -9.62 -1.22 -4.20
C VAL A 57 -10.50 -2.23 -4.90
N ASP A 58 -9.99 -2.80 -6.02
CA ASP A 58 -10.60 -3.97 -6.65
C ASP A 58 -10.05 -5.26 -6.01
N THR A 59 -10.87 -5.93 -5.21
CA THR A 59 -10.49 -7.23 -4.62
C THR A 59 -10.57 -8.38 -5.64
N GLY A 60 -11.04 -8.12 -6.86
CA GLY A 60 -11.32 -9.10 -7.91
C GLY A 60 -10.22 -9.30 -8.94
N GLY A 61 -9.08 -8.63 -8.86
CA GLY A 61 -7.97 -8.75 -9.84
C GLY A 61 -7.35 -10.15 -9.96
N ILE A 62 -7.90 -11.14 -9.27
CA ILE A 62 -7.47 -12.52 -9.25
C ILE A 62 -8.67 -13.39 -9.63
N GLU A 63 -8.62 -14.08 -10.76
CA GLU A 63 -9.68 -15.01 -11.16
C GLU A 63 -9.37 -16.43 -10.68
N PRO A 64 -10.36 -17.15 -10.08
CA PRO A 64 -10.20 -18.56 -9.74
C PRO A 64 -10.15 -19.39 -11.02
N THR A 65 -9.34 -20.45 -11.01
CA THR A 65 -9.16 -21.35 -12.16
C THR A 65 -10.21 -22.47 -12.23
N ALA A 66 -11.01 -22.64 -11.18
CA ALA A 66 -12.05 -23.66 -11.12
C ALA A 66 -13.30 -23.17 -10.36
N ASP A 67 -14.49 -23.64 -10.81
CA ASP A 67 -15.78 -23.28 -10.19
C ASP A 67 -15.90 -23.68 -8.72
N SER A 68 -15.24 -24.74 -8.29
CA SER A 68 -15.20 -25.19 -6.89
C SER A 68 -14.46 -24.24 -5.96
N GLU A 69 -13.69 -23.30 -6.49
CA GLU A 69 -12.88 -22.34 -5.73
C GLU A 69 -13.56 -20.96 -5.58
N ILE A 70 -14.65 -20.72 -6.35
CA ILE A 70 -15.34 -19.43 -6.39
C ILE A 70 -15.77 -18.97 -4.99
N LEU A 71 -16.37 -19.87 -4.22
CA LEU A 71 -16.86 -19.54 -2.87
C LEU A 71 -15.73 -19.20 -1.90
N LEU A 72 -14.64 -19.97 -1.94
CA LEU A 72 -13.46 -19.71 -1.11
C LEU A 72 -12.84 -18.35 -1.48
N PHE A 73 -12.74 -18.09 -2.77
CA PHE A 73 -12.24 -16.82 -3.31
C PHE A 73 -13.09 -15.63 -2.85
N MET A 74 -14.43 -15.72 -2.94
CA MET A 74 -15.32 -14.67 -2.50
C MET A 74 -15.27 -14.43 -0.98
N ARG A 75 -15.14 -15.50 -0.19
CA ARG A 75 -14.95 -15.39 1.27
C ARG A 75 -13.69 -14.61 1.61
N GLU A 76 -12.57 -14.90 0.96
CA GLU A 76 -11.33 -14.18 1.21
C GLU A 76 -11.38 -12.72 0.76
N GLN A 77 -12.03 -12.43 -0.36
CA GLN A 77 -12.31 -11.06 -0.77
C GLN A 77 -13.12 -10.30 0.29
N ALA A 78 -14.19 -10.94 0.78
CA ALA A 78 -15.04 -10.35 1.82
C ALA A 78 -14.26 -10.13 3.13
N GLU A 79 -13.41 -11.07 3.53
CA GLU A 79 -12.56 -10.90 4.72
C GLU A 79 -11.57 -9.75 4.57
N ILE A 80 -10.94 -9.62 3.39
CA ILE A 80 -10.03 -8.50 3.12
C ILE A 80 -10.79 -7.17 3.19
N ALA A 81 -11.96 -7.08 2.53
CA ALA A 81 -12.78 -5.89 2.53
C ALA A 81 -13.25 -5.52 3.95
N ILE A 82 -13.75 -6.50 4.71
CA ILE A 82 -14.19 -6.31 6.10
C ILE A 82 -13.06 -5.77 6.97
N ASN A 83 -11.85 -6.27 6.77
CA ASN A 83 -10.70 -5.92 7.60
C ASN A 83 -10.05 -4.57 7.22
N SER A 84 -10.20 -4.09 5.99
CA SER A 84 -9.47 -2.93 5.50
C SER A 84 -10.32 -1.75 5.07
N ALA A 85 -11.54 -1.99 4.55
CA ALA A 85 -12.36 -0.94 3.98
C ALA A 85 -13.22 -0.21 5.04
N ASP A 86 -13.49 1.06 4.77
CA ASP A 86 -14.47 1.85 5.52
C ASP A 86 -15.88 1.61 4.97
N VAL A 87 -16.01 1.41 3.65
CA VAL A 87 -17.26 1.05 2.97
C VAL A 87 -16.99 -0.10 1.99
N ILE A 88 -17.94 -1.02 1.87
CA ILE A 88 -17.84 -2.18 0.97
C ILE A 88 -18.90 -2.05 -0.13
N VAL A 89 -18.48 -2.06 -1.38
CA VAL A 89 -19.38 -2.17 -2.54
C VAL A 89 -19.49 -3.64 -2.92
N PHE A 90 -20.64 -4.24 -2.66
CA PHE A 90 -20.91 -5.63 -3.01
C PHE A 90 -21.60 -5.70 -4.38
N VAL A 91 -20.87 -6.18 -5.39
CA VAL A 91 -21.34 -6.24 -6.78
C VAL A 91 -21.85 -7.63 -7.11
N THR A 92 -23.11 -7.70 -7.53
CA THR A 92 -23.80 -8.87 -8.10
C THR A 92 -24.19 -8.59 -9.56
N GLU A 93 -24.86 -9.50 -10.23
CA GLU A 93 -25.36 -9.27 -11.60
C GLU A 93 -26.79 -9.76 -11.78
N ILE A 94 -27.55 -9.03 -12.61
CA ILE A 94 -28.98 -9.32 -12.83
C ILE A 94 -29.20 -10.66 -13.56
N GLY A 95 -28.32 -11.01 -14.52
CA GLY A 95 -28.52 -12.14 -15.41
C GLY A 95 -28.50 -13.52 -14.74
N THR A 96 -27.74 -13.68 -13.65
CA THR A 96 -27.70 -14.95 -12.88
C THR A 96 -28.59 -14.96 -11.65
N GLY A 97 -29.16 -13.81 -11.26
CA GLY A 97 -29.89 -13.65 -10.01
C GLY A 97 -29.01 -13.87 -8.78
N VAL A 98 -29.67 -14.11 -7.64
CA VAL A 98 -29.00 -14.36 -6.35
C VAL A 98 -28.50 -15.81 -6.28
N THR A 99 -27.18 -15.98 -6.09
CA THR A 99 -26.56 -17.31 -5.95
C THR A 99 -26.32 -17.67 -4.48
N ALA A 100 -26.07 -18.96 -4.21
CA ALA A 100 -25.68 -19.42 -2.88
C ALA A 100 -24.38 -18.75 -2.37
N ALA A 101 -23.43 -18.47 -3.27
CA ALA A 101 -22.22 -17.76 -2.96
C ALA A 101 -22.47 -16.32 -2.55
N ASP A 102 -23.40 -15.62 -3.24
CA ASP A 102 -23.79 -14.26 -2.89
C ASP A 102 -24.46 -14.22 -1.49
N GLN A 103 -25.33 -15.20 -1.18
CA GLN A 103 -25.98 -15.32 0.13
C GLN A 103 -24.97 -15.53 1.25
N GLU A 104 -23.95 -16.36 1.04
CA GLU A 104 -22.95 -16.65 2.05
C GLU A 104 -22.07 -15.42 2.33
N VAL A 105 -21.60 -14.74 1.28
CA VAL A 105 -20.85 -13.49 1.42
C VAL A 105 -21.70 -12.40 2.07
N ALA A 106 -22.96 -12.24 1.65
CA ALA A 106 -23.88 -11.30 2.29
C ALA A 106 -24.04 -11.57 3.78
N ALA A 107 -24.12 -12.85 4.20
CA ALA A 107 -24.16 -13.22 5.62
C ALA A 107 -22.87 -12.87 6.38
N MET A 108 -21.70 -12.93 5.72
CA MET A 108 -20.42 -12.48 6.32
C MET A 108 -20.39 -10.96 6.46
N LEU A 109 -20.80 -10.23 5.42
CA LEU A 109 -20.82 -8.77 5.39
C LEU A 109 -21.78 -8.22 6.46
N LYS A 110 -22.97 -8.80 6.63
CA LYS A 110 -23.90 -8.43 7.71
C LYS A 110 -23.30 -8.56 9.10
N ARG A 111 -22.57 -9.66 9.35
CA ARG A 111 -21.95 -9.92 10.66
C ARG A 111 -20.79 -8.98 10.97
N SER A 112 -20.22 -8.35 9.97
CA SER A 112 -19.10 -7.43 10.15
C SER A 112 -19.51 -6.06 10.66
N HIS A 113 -20.80 -5.70 10.55
CA HIS A 113 -21.35 -4.38 10.84
C HIS A 113 -20.68 -3.22 10.04
N LYS A 114 -19.93 -3.54 8.98
CA LYS A 114 -19.40 -2.54 8.06
C LYS A 114 -20.51 -2.02 7.13
N PRO A 115 -20.49 -0.74 6.75
CA PRO A 115 -21.39 -0.22 5.72
C PRO A 115 -21.20 -0.98 4.40
N VAL A 116 -22.30 -1.44 3.82
CA VAL A 116 -22.30 -2.17 2.55
C VAL A 116 -23.25 -1.50 1.58
N VAL A 117 -22.76 -1.17 0.39
CA VAL A 117 -23.53 -0.69 -0.75
C VAL A 117 -23.75 -1.85 -1.70
N LEU A 118 -24.99 -2.32 -1.83
CA LEU A 118 -25.33 -3.43 -2.72
C LEU A 118 -25.59 -2.92 -4.13
N CYS A 119 -24.83 -3.42 -5.11
CA CYS A 119 -24.96 -3.05 -6.51
C CYS A 119 -25.34 -4.27 -7.36
N VAL A 120 -26.33 -4.13 -8.23
CA VAL A 120 -26.74 -5.14 -9.21
C VAL A 120 -26.30 -4.64 -10.60
N ASN A 121 -25.22 -5.25 -11.11
CA ASN A 121 -24.59 -4.84 -12.38
C ASN A 121 -25.23 -5.54 -13.61
N LYS A 122 -24.81 -5.08 -14.80
CA LYS A 122 -25.30 -5.51 -16.12
C LYS A 122 -26.76 -5.14 -16.37
N MET A 123 -27.22 -4.06 -15.73
CA MET A 123 -28.52 -3.45 -16.00
C MET A 123 -28.36 -2.40 -17.10
N ASP A 124 -28.23 -2.88 -18.34
CA ASP A 124 -27.85 -2.03 -19.49
C ASP A 124 -29.05 -1.30 -20.12
N SER A 125 -30.28 -1.62 -19.70
CA SER A 125 -31.52 -1.01 -20.21
C SER A 125 -31.73 0.37 -19.62
N VAL A 126 -31.77 1.40 -20.48
CA VAL A 126 -32.04 2.77 -20.06
C VAL A 126 -33.52 2.98 -19.83
N GLY A 127 -33.89 3.46 -18.64
CA GLY A 127 -35.26 3.94 -18.33
C GLY A 127 -36.28 2.90 -17.86
N GLN A 128 -35.94 1.61 -17.79
CA GLN A 128 -36.74 0.59 -17.14
C GLN A 128 -35.88 -0.20 -16.17
N VAL A 129 -36.23 -0.18 -14.89
CA VAL A 129 -35.61 -1.03 -13.88
C VAL A 129 -36.14 -2.45 -14.11
N ASP A 130 -35.22 -3.40 -14.35
CA ASP A 130 -35.57 -4.81 -14.46
C ASP A 130 -36.21 -5.30 -13.14
N PRO A 131 -37.44 -5.83 -13.14
CA PRO A 131 -38.07 -6.32 -11.92
C PRO A 131 -37.27 -7.38 -11.17
N GLY A 132 -36.33 -8.08 -11.83
CA GLY A 132 -35.40 -9.04 -11.21
C GLY A 132 -34.54 -8.43 -10.11
N ILE A 133 -34.36 -7.09 -10.07
CA ILE A 133 -33.60 -6.42 -9.01
C ILE A 133 -34.21 -6.67 -7.61
N TYR A 134 -35.53 -6.87 -7.54
CA TYR A 134 -36.20 -7.10 -6.26
C TYR A 134 -35.80 -8.42 -5.58
N GLU A 135 -35.25 -9.39 -6.34
CA GLU A 135 -34.72 -10.63 -5.76
C GLU A 135 -33.56 -10.35 -4.80
N PHE A 136 -32.75 -9.32 -5.09
CA PHE A 136 -31.55 -8.98 -4.32
C PHE A 136 -31.84 -8.41 -2.92
N TYR A 137 -33.07 -7.97 -2.64
CA TYR A 137 -33.49 -7.65 -1.27
C TYR A 137 -33.37 -8.85 -0.33
N SER A 138 -33.45 -10.08 -0.86
CA SER A 138 -33.26 -11.31 -0.08
C SER A 138 -31.86 -11.42 0.56
N LEU A 139 -30.88 -10.71 0.01
CA LEU A 139 -29.53 -10.60 0.61
C LEU A 139 -29.56 -9.75 1.90
N GLY A 140 -30.55 -8.85 2.08
CA GLY A 140 -30.77 -8.03 3.27
C GLY A 140 -29.58 -7.12 3.61
N LEU A 141 -28.98 -6.52 2.60
CA LEU A 141 -27.88 -5.55 2.69
C LEU A 141 -28.33 -4.11 2.39
N GLY A 142 -29.64 -3.83 2.46
CA GLY A 142 -30.22 -2.56 2.07
C GLY A 142 -30.80 -2.57 0.66
N ASP A 143 -31.06 -1.38 0.12
CA ASP A 143 -31.64 -1.20 -1.21
C ASP A 143 -30.61 -1.51 -2.29
N PRO A 144 -30.89 -2.41 -3.26
CA PRO A 144 -29.98 -2.70 -4.34
C PRO A 144 -29.95 -1.57 -5.38
N ILE A 145 -28.78 -1.07 -5.68
CA ILE A 145 -28.56 -0.03 -6.68
C ILE A 145 -28.39 -0.70 -8.06
N ALA A 146 -29.21 -0.26 -9.03
CA ALA A 146 -29.11 -0.70 -10.40
C ALA A 146 -27.85 -0.10 -11.07
N LEU A 147 -26.94 -0.94 -11.57
CA LEU A 147 -25.66 -0.51 -12.09
C LEU A 147 -25.43 -1.05 -13.51
N SER A 148 -24.85 -0.24 -14.38
CA SER A 148 -24.20 -0.67 -15.62
C SER A 148 -22.76 -0.18 -15.65
N ALA A 149 -21.82 -1.04 -15.32
CA ALA A 149 -20.40 -0.71 -15.37
C ALA A 149 -19.93 -0.38 -16.81
N ILE A 150 -20.57 -0.95 -17.83
CA ILE A 150 -20.27 -0.67 -19.24
C ILE A 150 -20.70 0.75 -19.64
N HIS A 151 -21.92 1.16 -19.28
CA HIS A 151 -22.50 2.43 -19.68
C HIS A 151 -22.31 3.53 -18.64
N GLY A 152 -22.00 3.17 -17.39
CA GLY A 152 -21.82 4.10 -16.26
C GLY A 152 -23.10 4.54 -15.59
N HIS A 153 -24.23 3.87 -15.89
CA HIS A 153 -25.50 4.18 -15.21
C HIS A 153 -25.44 3.68 -13.77
N GLY A 154 -25.98 4.46 -12.84
CA GLY A 154 -26.03 4.15 -11.40
C GLY A 154 -24.69 4.27 -10.66
N THR A 155 -23.58 4.68 -11.34
CA THR A 155 -22.27 4.87 -10.68
C THR A 155 -22.27 6.09 -9.76
N ASP A 156 -23.00 7.12 -10.09
CA ASP A 156 -23.22 8.33 -9.29
C ASP A 156 -24.02 7.99 -8.00
N GLU A 157 -25.13 7.29 -8.12
CA GLU A 157 -25.93 6.83 -6.99
C GLU A 157 -25.12 5.92 -6.04
N MET A 158 -24.32 5.01 -6.60
CA MET A 158 -23.42 4.17 -5.83
C MET A 158 -22.37 5.02 -5.08
N LEU A 159 -21.76 6.01 -5.73
CA LEU A 159 -20.75 6.88 -5.12
C LEU A 159 -21.34 7.77 -4.03
N ASP A 160 -22.55 8.30 -4.23
CA ASP A 160 -23.29 9.06 -3.21
C ASP A 160 -23.56 8.19 -1.98
N ALA A 161 -24.04 6.95 -2.19
CA ALA A 161 -24.23 5.99 -1.12
C ALA A 161 -22.93 5.62 -0.38
N CYS A 162 -21.78 5.58 -1.09
CA CYS A 162 -20.49 5.38 -0.43
C CYS A 162 -20.13 6.56 0.46
N ILE A 163 -20.26 7.81 -0.05
CA ILE A 163 -19.90 9.03 0.70
C ILE A 163 -20.77 9.21 1.95
N GLU A 164 -22.07 8.94 1.87
CA GLU A 164 -22.97 8.99 3.03
C GLU A 164 -22.54 8.07 4.17
N ASN A 165 -21.85 6.98 3.84
CA ASN A 165 -21.35 6.00 4.79
C ASN A 165 -19.89 6.21 5.18
N PHE A 166 -19.22 7.26 4.69
CA PHE A 166 -17.85 7.55 5.11
C PHE A 166 -17.81 7.99 6.57
N PRO A 167 -16.72 7.65 7.26
CA PRO A 167 -16.47 8.19 8.59
C PRO A 167 -16.50 9.72 8.54
N PRO A 168 -16.96 10.39 9.63
CA PRO A 168 -16.78 11.83 9.76
C PRO A 168 -15.30 12.17 9.61
N GLU A 169 -15.00 13.33 9.01
CA GLU A 169 -13.64 13.86 8.99
C GLU A 169 -13.25 14.13 10.44
N GLU A 170 -12.29 13.37 10.94
CA GLU A 170 -11.69 13.67 12.23
C GLU A 170 -10.80 14.90 12.03
N ASP A 171 -11.13 16.00 12.69
CA ASP A 171 -10.24 17.14 12.82
C ASP A 171 -8.95 16.65 13.51
N GLY A 172 -7.87 16.57 12.73
CA GLY A 172 -6.65 15.86 13.07
C GLY A 172 -5.79 16.60 14.12
N GLU A 173 -6.19 16.61 15.38
CA GLU A 173 -5.38 17.24 16.44
C GLU A 173 -4.57 16.28 17.33
N GLU A 174 -4.71 14.94 17.25
CA GLU A 174 -4.00 14.06 18.21
C GLU A 174 -3.19 12.88 17.63
N GLU A 175 -3.05 12.69 16.33
CA GLU A 175 -2.36 11.51 15.79
C GLU A 175 -0.94 11.74 15.21
N ASP A 176 -0.36 12.94 15.35
CA ASP A 176 0.96 13.24 14.77
C ASP A 176 2.13 12.44 15.37
N ASP A 177 1.95 11.85 16.55
CA ASP A 177 2.98 11.06 17.25
C ASP A 177 2.90 9.55 17.04
N LEU A 178 1.93 9.06 16.26
CA LEU A 178 1.71 7.63 16.03
C LEU A 178 2.36 7.15 14.73
N ILE A 179 3.28 6.19 14.82
CA ILE A 179 3.91 5.59 13.64
C ILE A 179 3.18 4.30 13.26
N ARG A 180 2.68 4.23 12.02
CA ARG A 180 2.00 3.05 11.46
C ARG A 180 3.01 2.09 10.86
N VAL A 181 3.05 0.87 11.38
CA VAL A 181 4.04 -0.15 11.01
C VAL A 181 3.37 -1.34 10.35
N ALA A 182 3.74 -1.65 9.11
CA ALA A 182 3.33 -2.87 8.43
C ALA A 182 4.42 -3.94 8.52
N VAL A 183 4.05 -5.18 8.93
CA VAL A 183 4.95 -6.33 8.92
C VAL A 183 4.62 -7.19 7.70
N ILE A 184 5.46 -7.13 6.68
CA ILE A 184 5.26 -7.79 5.39
C ILE A 184 6.34 -8.84 5.12
N GLY A 185 6.07 -9.78 4.24
CA GLY A 185 6.98 -10.87 3.88
C GLY A 185 6.21 -12.14 3.52
N LYS A 186 6.89 -13.11 2.95
CA LYS A 186 6.30 -14.40 2.53
C LYS A 186 5.70 -15.19 3.71
N PRO A 187 4.87 -16.22 3.47
CA PRO A 187 4.40 -17.13 4.51
C PRO A 187 5.56 -17.76 5.29
N ASN A 188 5.32 -18.09 6.56
CA ASN A 188 6.27 -18.82 7.44
C ASN A 188 7.62 -18.13 7.73
N VAL A 189 7.82 -16.88 7.31
CA VAL A 189 9.03 -16.09 7.63
C VAL A 189 9.09 -15.65 9.11
N GLY A 190 7.97 -15.78 9.85
CA GLY A 190 7.90 -15.46 11.28
C GLY A 190 7.21 -14.14 11.62
N LYS A 191 6.38 -13.59 10.72
CA LYS A 191 5.59 -12.35 10.98
C LYS A 191 4.75 -12.46 12.26
N SER A 192 3.98 -13.54 12.38
CA SER A 192 3.12 -13.76 13.56
C SER A 192 3.93 -13.91 14.85
N SER A 193 5.10 -14.56 14.77
CA SER A 193 5.99 -14.69 15.92
C SER A 193 6.53 -13.34 16.37
N LEU A 194 6.96 -12.49 15.42
CA LEU A 194 7.44 -11.14 15.71
C LEU A 194 6.34 -10.29 16.33
N VAL A 195 5.16 -10.25 15.72
CA VAL A 195 4.02 -9.47 16.21
C VAL A 195 3.60 -9.94 17.60
N ASN A 196 3.53 -11.26 17.86
CA ASN A 196 3.17 -11.78 19.17
C ASN A 196 4.21 -11.44 20.23
N LEU A 197 5.50 -11.52 19.91
CA LEU A 197 6.59 -11.15 20.82
C LEU A 197 6.52 -9.66 21.18
N VAL A 198 6.45 -8.80 20.16
CA VAL A 198 6.40 -7.34 20.33
C VAL A 198 5.19 -6.91 21.15
N LEU A 199 4.03 -7.53 20.94
CA LEU A 199 2.80 -7.24 21.68
C LEU A 199 2.77 -7.88 23.06
N GLY A 200 3.47 -9.00 23.26
CA GLY A 200 3.55 -9.70 24.57
C GLY A 200 4.50 -9.03 25.56
N GLU A 201 5.58 -8.41 25.07
CA GLU A 201 6.59 -7.73 25.91
C GLU A 201 6.21 -6.30 26.32
N ASN A 202 5.28 -5.67 25.59
CA ASN A 202 4.91 -4.28 25.78
C ASN A 202 3.47 -4.17 26.28
N ARG A 203 3.16 -3.11 27.06
CA ARG A 203 1.78 -2.83 27.47
C ARG A 203 0.94 -2.52 26.22
N VAL A 204 0.15 -3.51 25.80
CA VAL A 204 -0.92 -3.27 24.84
C VAL A 204 -1.97 -2.44 25.54
N ILE A 205 -2.04 -1.16 25.22
CA ILE A 205 -3.20 -0.34 25.59
C ILE A 205 -4.31 -0.75 24.62
N VAL A 206 -5.04 -1.81 24.97
CA VAL A 206 -6.36 -2.04 24.39
C VAL A 206 -7.25 -0.99 25.03
N ALA A 207 -7.31 0.18 24.41
CA ALA A 207 -8.33 1.14 24.76
C ALA A 207 -9.66 0.56 24.26
N ASP A 208 -10.43 -0.08 25.16
CA ASP A 208 -11.87 -0.23 25.06
C ASP A 208 -12.49 1.19 25.16
N MET A 209 -12.26 2.03 24.19
CA MET A 209 -13.05 3.22 23.99
C MET A 209 -14.29 2.79 23.19
N ALA A 210 -15.41 2.65 23.91
CA ALA A 210 -16.71 2.50 23.32
C ALA A 210 -16.92 3.63 22.28
N GLY A 211 -16.83 3.28 20.97
CA GLY A 211 -16.98 4.23 19.87
C GLY A 211 -15.91 4.14 18.78
N THR A 212 -14.74 3.51 19.01
CA THR A 212 -13.67 3.34 18.00
C THR A 212 -13.52 1.89 17.54
N THR A 213 -14.62 1.20 17.30
CA THR A 213 -14.67 -0.18 16.74
C THR A 213 -14.20 -0.26 15.27
N ARG A 214 -13.43 0.73 14.77
CA ARG A 214 -13.09 0.83 13.35
C ARG A 214 -11.95 -0.05 12.88
N ASP A 215 -11.03 -0.45 13.77
CA ASP A 215 -9.85 -1.24 13.38
C ASP A 215 -9.62 -2.42 14.35
N ALA A 216 -10.56 -3.36 14.42
CA ALA A 216 -10.39 -4.63 15.18
C ALA A 216 -9.19 -5.49 14.69
N VAL A 217 -8.48 -5.02 13.67
CA VAL A 217 -7.40 -5.70 12.96
C VAL A 217 -6.04 -5.10 13.28
N ASP A 218 -6.00 -3.81 13.63
CA ASP A 218 -4.77 -3.09 13.98
C ASP A 218 -4.54 -3.12 15.49
N THR A 219 -3.28 -3.14 15.91
CA THR A 219 -2.94 -3.15 17.33
C THR A 219 -2.10 -1.94 17.70
N ARG A 220 -2.62 -1.13 18.63
CA ARG A 220 -1.87 -0.02 19.23
C ARG A 220 -0.89 -0.54 20.27
N LEU A 221 0.31 0.01 20.27
CA LEU A 221 1.39 -0.34 21.17
C LEU A 221 2.08 0.94 21.62
N GLU A 222 2.28 1.07 22.92
CA GLU A 222 3.08 2.13 23.50
C GLU A 222 4.22 1.51 24.35
N ASN A 223 5.44 2.03 24.13
CA ASN A 223 6.61 1.61 24.89
C ASN A 223 7.55 2.79 25.15
N LYS A 224 8.73 2.51 25.72
CA LYS A 224 9.76 3.53 26.01
C LYS A 224 10.30 4.27 24.78
N TYR A 225 10.05 3.77 23.57
CA TYR A 225 10.53 4.36 22.31
C TYR A 225 9.47 5.24 21.64
N GLY A 226 8.18 5.06 21.96
CA GLY A 226 7.10 5.84 21.37
C GLY A 226 5.79 5.07 21.26
N LYS A 227 4.91 5.61 20.39
CA LYS A 227 3.56 5.07 20.13
C LYS A 227 3.49 4.53 18.70
N TYR A 228 2.95 3.34 18.54
CA TYR A 228 2.91 2.64 17.26
C TYR A 228 1.53 2.02 17.01
N ILE A 229 1.20 1.86 15.72
CA ILE A 229 0.07 1.04 15.27
C ILE A 229 0.62 -0.05 14.36
N PHE A 230 0.53 -1.31 14.77
CA PHE A 230 0.84 -2.45 13.91
C PHE A 230 -0.38 -2.81 13.09
N ILE A 231 -0.25 -2.70 11.76
CA ILE A 231 -1.33 -2.86 10.79
C ILE A 231 -1.57 -4.34 10.50
N ASP A 232 -2.84 -4.73 10.33
CA ASP A 232 -3.31 -6.09 9.94
C ASP A 232 -2.81 -7.21 10.87
N THR A 233 -2.73 -6.96 12.17
CA THR A 233 -2.25 -7.96 13.13
C THR A 233 -3.19 -9.17 13.28
N ALA A 234 -4.51 -9.01 13.10
CA ALA A 234 -5.48 -10.10 13.16
C ALA A 234 -5.34 -11.04 11.95
N GLY A 235 -5.10 -10.52 10.76
CA GLY A 235 -4.78 -11.33 9.57
C GLY A 235 -3.49 -12.13 9.75
N ILE A 236 -2.50 -11.55 10.41
CA ILE A 236 -1.23 -12.19 10.74
C ILE A 236 -1.43 -13.30 11.81
N ARG A 237 -2.28 -13.11 12.83
CA ARG A 237 -2.54 -14.05 13.92
C ARG A 237 -3.38 -15.27 13.51
N ARG A 238 -4.42 -15.06 12.66
CA ARG A 238 -5.32 -16.14 12.23
C ARG A 238 -4.67 -17.17 11.31
N LYS A 239 -3.66 -16.79 10.52
CA LYS A 239 -3.00 -17.64 9.52
C LYS A 239 -2.08 -18.74 10.04
N SER A 240 -1.89 -18.91 11.36
CA SER A 240 -1.11 -20.02 11.88
C SER A 240 -1.73 -21.42 11.60
N LYS A 241 -2.91 -21.50 10.96
CA LYS A 241 -3.68 -22.74 10.75
C LYS A 241 -4.21 -23.00 9.33
N VAL A 242 -3.88 -22.21 8.31
CA VAL A 242 -4.47 -22.37 6.97
C VAL A 242 -3.41 -22.53 5.88
N ASP A 243 -3.68 -23.47 4.99
CA ASP A 243 -2.90 -24.01 3.86
C ASP A 243 -2.27 -22.97 2.91
N ASP A 244 -1.11 -23.37 2.33
CA ASP A 244 -0.24 -22.63 1.40
C ASP A 244 -0.88 -22.27 0.02
N ARG A 245 -2.17 -22.46 -0.20
CA ARG A 245 -2.80 -22.39 -1.53
C ARG A 245 -3.16 -20.99 -2.01
N ILE A 246 -2.98 -19.94 -1.22
CA ILE A 246 -3.47 -18.59 -1.60
C ILE A 246 -2.34 -17.55 -1.54
N GLU A 247 -1.30 -17.78 -2.33
CA GLU A 247 -0.15 -16.87 -2.47
C GLU A 247 -0.56 -15.47 -2.92
N LYS A 248 -1.50 -15.38 -3.87
CA LYS A 248 -1.99 -14.10 -4.44
C LYS A 248 -2.68 -13.21 -3.40
N PHE A 249 -3.48 -13.76 -2.50
CA PHE A 249 -4.12 -12.98 -1.42
C PHE A 249 -3.11 -12.50 -0.37
N SER A 250 -1.99 -13.22 -0.22
CA SER A 250 -0.91 -12.78 0.65
C SER A 250 -0.27 -11.49 0.12
N VAL A 251 -0.11 -11.37 -1.21
CA VAL A 251 0.43 -10.17 -1.87
C VAL A 251 -0.54 -9.00 -1.75
N MET A 252 -1.84 -9.22 -1.99
CA MET A 252 -2.87 -8.17 -1.85
C MET A 252 -2.95 -7.65 -0.41
N ARG A 253 -2.94 -8.53 0.60
CA ARG A 253 -2.90 -8.10 2.01
C ARG A 253 -1.65 -7.29 2.34
N ALA A 254 -0.49 -7.72 1.81
CA ALA A 254 0.75 -6.97 1.96
C ALA A 254 0.62 -5.59 1.35
N GLN A 255 0.03 -5.46 0.16
CA GLN A 255 -0.19 -4.18 -0.50
C GLN A 255 -1.13 -3.27 0.29
N LEU A 256 -2.26 -3.79 0.81
CA LEU A 256 -3.17 -3.06 1.70
C LEU A 256 -2.48 -2.54 2.96
N ALA A 257 -1.66 -3.39 3.58
CA ALA A 257 -0.90 -2.99 4.76
C ALA A 257 0.16 -1.92 4.42
N ILE A 258 0.85 -2.06 3.28
CA ILE A 258 1.83 -1.10 2.78
C ILE A 258 1.20 0.27 2.59
N GLU A 259 0.05 0.39 1.92
CA GLU A 259 -0.60 1.68 1.64
C GLU A 259 -0.92 2.46 2.93
N ARG A 260 -1.33 1.75 3.98
CA ARG A 260 -1.69 2.34 5.29
C ARG A 260 -0.49 2.62 6.20
N ALA A 261 0.69 2.09 5.87
CA ALA A 261 1.88 2.18 6.71
C ALA A 261 2.68 3.48 6.47
N ASP A 262 3.37 3.93 7.52
CA ASP A 262 4.45 4.89 7.44
C ASP A 262 5.79 4.17 7.24
N VAL A 263 5.97 3.02 7.92
CA VAL A 263 7.18 2.18 7.87
C VAL A 263 6.82 0.72 7.60
N CYS A 264 7.53 0.10 6.67
CA CYS A 264 7.39 -1.31 6.33
C CYS A 264 8.56 -2.13 6.89
N LEU A 265 8.27 -3.17 7.66
CA LEU A 265 9.22 -4.20 8.10
C LEU A 265 9.14 -5.36 7.11
N ILE A 266 10.14 -5.47 6.23
CA ILE A 266 10.21 -6.51 5.18
C ILE A 266 10.96 -7.71 5.77
N MET A 267 10.22 -8.76 6.12
CA MET A 267 10.77 -9.94 6.78
C MET A 267 11.31 -10.97 5.79
N ILE A 268 12.55 -11.42 6.01
CA ILE A 268 13.26 -12.44 5.23
C ILE A 268 13.70 -13.57 6.17
N ASP A 269 13.62 -14.83 5.73
CA ASP A 269 14.15 -16.00 6.46
C ASP A 269 15.68 -16.08 6.25
N ALA A 270 16.45 -16.02 7.33
CA ALA A 270 17.92 -16.07 7.28
C ALA A 270 18.47 -17.36 6.67
N ARG A 271 17.74 -18.48 6.70
CA ARG A 271 18.18 -19.77 6.15
C ARG A 271 18.02 -19.85 4.63
N GLU A 272 16.98 -19.18 4.11
CA GLU A 272 16.64 -19.24 2.69
C GLU A 272 17.25 -18.08 1.90
N GLY A 273 17.55 -16.96 2.59
CA GLY A 273 17.97 -15.73 1.93
C GLY A 273 16.83 -15.06 1.19
N VAL A 274 17.17 -14.18 0.23
CA VAL A 274 16.16 -13.46 -0.58
C VAL A 274 15.62 -14.39 -1.66
N THR A 275 14.29 -14.51 -1.72
CA THR A 275 13.59 -15.28 -2.76
C THR A 275 12.89 -14.33 -3.73
N GLU A 276 12.41 -14.87 -4.86
CA GLU A 276 11.64 -14.08 -5.84
C GLU A 276 10.39 -13.44 -5.22
N GLN A 277 9.72 -14.15 -4.30
CA GLN A 277 8.55 -13.64 -3.58
C GLN A 277 8.93 -12.48 -2.64
N ASP A 278 10.06 -12.58 -1.95
CA ASP A 278 10.58 -11.50 -1.09
C ASP A 278 10.90 -10.26 -1.94
N THR A 279 11.49 -10.44 -3.13
CA THR A 279 11.79 -9.35 -4.08
C THR A 279 10.51 -8.67 -4.56
N LYS A 280 9.45 -9.42 -4.88
CA LYS A 280 8.14 -8.85 -5.27
C LYS A 280 7.52 -8.03 -4.15
N ILE A 281 7.51 -8.54 -2.93
CA ILE A 281 6.95 -7.84 -1.76
C ILE A 281 7.76 -6.58 -1.43
N ALA A 282 9.08 -6.66 -1.48
CA ALA A 282 9.96 -5.52 -1.29
C ALA A 282 9.75 -4.45 -2.38
N GLY A 283 9.54 -4.88 -3.63
CA GLY A 283 9.21 -4.02 -4.75
C GLY A 283 7.94 -3.20 -4.52
N LEU A 284 6.87 -3.83 -4.00
CA LEU A 284 5.63 -3.11 -3.67
C LEU A 284 5.85 -1.98 -2.64
N ALA A 285 6.65 -2.22 -1.59
CA ALA A 285 6.95 -1.20 -0.58
C ALA A 285 7.78 -0.05 -1.17
N HIS A 286 8.73 -0.38 -2.06
CA HIS A 286 9.55 0.60 -2.77
C HIS A 286 8.72 1.48 -3.71
N GLU A 287 7.87 0.88 -4.55
CA GLU A 287 6.99 1.58 -5.50
C GLU A 287 5.97 2.47 -4.80
N ALA A 288 5.42 2.00 -3.66
CA ALA A 288 4.55 2.80 -2.81
C ALA A 288 5.28 3.95 -2.10
N GLY A 289 6.60 4.02 -2.20
CA GLY A 289 7.39 5.10 -1.60
C GLY A 289 7.51 5.02 -0.08
N LYS A 290 7.29 3.85 0.52
CA LYS A 290 7.28 3.70 1.98
C LYS A 290 8.67 3.58 2.57
N ALA A 291 8.86 4.17 3.75
CA ALA A 291 10.07 3.92 4.54
C ALA A 291 10.14 2.43 4.89
N SER A 292 11.33 1.82 4.80
CA SER A 292 11.46 0.37 4.83
C SER A 292 12.69 -0.08 5.61
N ILE A 293 12.53 -1.17 6.35
CA ILE A 293 13.59 -1.88 7.07
C ILE A 293 13.56 -3.33 6.63
N ILE A 294 14.69 -3.89 6.22
CA ILE A 294 14.84 -5.31 5.91
C ILE A 294 15.15 -6.04 7.21
N VAL A 295 14.24 -6.94 7.63
CA VAL A 295 14.34 -7.70 8.88
C VAL A 295 14.64 -9.15 8.57
N VAL A 296 15.89 -9.56 8.82
CA VAL A 296 16.36 -10.94 8.62
C VAL A 296 16.07 -11.73 9.89
N ASN A 297 15.03 -12.56 9.85
CA ASN A 297 14.54 -13.33 10.98
C ASN A 297 15.09 -14.77 10.99
N LYS A 298 14.90 -15.48 12.11
CA LYS A 298 15.41 -16.83 12.38
C LYS A 298 16.94 -16.86 12.43
N TRP A 299 17.54 -15.77 12.88
CA TRP A 299 18.99 -15.64 13.02
C TRP A 299 19.60 -16.64 14.03
N ASP A 300 18.81 -17.17 14.93
CA ASP A 300 19.17 -18.23 15.87
C ASP A 300 19.52 -19.56 15.18
N LEU A 301 18.96 -19.81 13.98
CA LEU A 301 19.14 -21.05 13.22
C LEU A 301 20.30 -21.03 12.23
N VAL A 302 21.01 -19.91 12.12
CA VAL A 302 22.15 -19.76 11.19
C VAL A 302 23.44 -20.08 11.90
N GLU A 303 24.29 -20.90 11.28
CA GLU A 303 25.68 -21.10 11.71
C GLU A 303 26.48 -19.82 11.46
N LYS A 304 27.19 -19.35 12.50
CA LYS A 304 27.77 -17.99 12.50
C LYS A 304 29.29 -18.07 12.61
N ASP A 305 29.93 -17.39 11.69
CA ASP A 305 31.32 -16.94 11.81
C ASP A 305 31.39 -15.41 11.90
N THR A 306 32.59 -14.86 12.01
CA THR A 306 32.82 -13.41 12.10
C THR A 306 32.36 -12.64 10.86
N HIS A 307 32.18 -13.27 9.71
CA HIS A 307 31.86 -12.66 8.42
C HIS A 307 30.44 -12.97 7.92
N THR A 308 29.72 -13.90 8.56
CA THR A 308 28.40 -14.37 8.11
C THR A 308 27.41 -13.22 7.94
N MET A 309 27.36 -12.30 8.91
CA MET A 309 26.42 -11.16 8.87
C MET A 309 26.73 -10.20 7.72
N ASP A 310 28.00 -9.86 7.49
CA ASP A 310 28.42 -8.94 6.44
C ASP A 310 28.27 -9.54 5.05
N LYS A 311 28.52 -10.85 4.92
CA LYS A 311 28.30 -11.59 3.69
C LYS A 311 26.79 -11.60 3.34
N MET A 312 25.95 -11.97 4.30
CA MET A 312 24.50 -12.01 4.07
C MET A 312 23.93 -10.62 3.74
N ARG A 313 24.41 -9.55 4.40
CA ARG A 313 24.03 -8.18 4.06
C ARG A 313 24.39 -7.81 2.62
N LYS A 314 25.57 -8.19 2.15
CA LYS A 314 26.00 -7.96 0.77
C LYS A 314 25.15 -8.73 -0.22
N ASP A 315 24.80 -9.98 0.09
CA ASP A 315 23.93 -10.81 -0.74
C ASP A 315 22.52 -10.20 -0.83
N ILE A 316 21.95 -9.74 0.29
CA ILE A 316 20.64 -9.06 0.33
C ILE A 316 20.66 -7.79 -0.55
N TYR A 317 21.68 -6.94 -0.44
CA TYR A 317 21.77 -5.72 -1.26
C TYR A 317 22.07 -6.01 -2.74
N ARG A 318 22.68 -7.13 -3.08
CA ARG A 318 22.80 -7.58 -4.46
C ARG A 318 21.44 -7.98 -5.02
N ASP A 319 20.67 -8.77 -4.28
CA ASP A 319 19.39 -9.34 -4.71
C ASP A 319 18.26 -8.30 -4.65
N LEU A 320 18.32 -7.35 -3.71
CA LEU A 320 17.43 -6.18 -3.58
C LEU A 320 18.14 -4.88 -3.97
N SER A 321 18.77 -4.85 -5.15
CA SER A 321 19.60 -3.72 -5.60
C SER A 321 18.86 -2.38 -5.70
N PHE A 322 17.54 -2.38 -5.82
CA PHE A 322 16.68 -1.19 -5.82
C PHE A 322 16.41 -0.64 -4.40
N MET A 323 16.73 -1.40 -3.34
CA MET A 323 16.48 -1.02 -1.94
C MET A 323 17.75 -0.91 -1.09
N THR A 324 18.87 -0.57 -1.67
CA THR A 324 20.16 -0.42 -0.96
C THR A 324 20.13 0.67 0.13
N TYR A 325 19.12 1.52 0.12
CA TYR A 325 18.88 2.53 1.13
C TYR A 325 18.25 1.98 2.43
N ALA A 326 17.64 0.78 2.38
CA ALA A 326 16.94 0.21 3.53
C ALA A 326 17.94 -0.46 4.48
N PRO A 327 17.96 -0.11 5.80
CA PRO A 327 18.81 -0.77 6.76
C PRO A 327 18.43 -2.25 6.94
N VAL A 328 19.44 -3.09 7.17
CA VAL A 328 19.27 -4.54 7.41
C VAL A 328 19.46 -4.85 8.88
N LEU A 329 18.45 -5.41 9.52
CA LEU A 329 18.44 -5.84 10.92
C LEU A 329 18.30 -7.36 11.03
N PHE A 330 19.21 -8.01 11.73
CA PHE A 330 19.18 -9.45 12.00
C PHE A 330 18.57 -9.72 13.37
N ILE A 331 17.48 -10.50 13.42
CA ILE A 331 16.73 -10.80 14.63
C ILE A 331 16.42 -12.29 14.79
N SER A 332 16.03 -12.70 15.97
CA SER A 332 15.26 -13.92 16.20
C SER A 332 13.95 -13.57 16.91
N ALA A 333 12.84 -13.66 16.20
CA ALA A 333 11.51 -13.50 16.78
C ALA A 333 11.12 -14.60 17.76
N LEU A 334 11.84 -15.74 17.76
CA LEU A 334 11.63 -16.83 18.70
C LEU A 334 12.29 -16.55 20.04
N THR A 335 13.53 -16.04 20.03
CA THR A 335 14.33 -15.83 21.24
C THR A 335 14.31 -14.39 21.76
N GLY A 336 13.68 -13.46 21.03
CA GLY A 336 13.68 -12.03 21.34
C GLY A 336 15.00 -11.30 20.99
N GLN A 337 15.95 -11.99 20.36
CA GLN A 337 17.27 -11.41 20.08
C GLN A 337 17.16 -10.19 19.16
N ARG A 338 17.61 -9.02 19.63
CA ARG A 338 17.67 -7.73 18.91
C ARG A 338 16.31 -7.18 18.47
N THR A 339 15.20 -7.65 18.98
CA THR A 339 13.86 -7.19 18.62
C THR A 339 13.58 -5.76 19.09
N GLU A 340 14.15 -5.30 20.21
CA GLU A 340 14.03 -3.92 20.66
C GLU A 340 14.59 -2.90 19.66
N ARG A 341 15.63 -3.28 18.91
CA ARG A 341 16.22 -2.40 17.88
C ARG A 341 15.28 -2.06 16.73
N ILE A 342 14.20 -2.82 16.57
CA ILE A 342 13.16 -2.52 15.58
C ILE A 342 12.58 -1.13 15.83
N PHE A 343 12.27 -0.79 17.09
CA PHE A 343 11.66 0.49 17.43
C PHE A 343 12.60 1.67 17.20
N GLU A 344 13.89 1.50 17.53
CA GLU A 344 14.92 2.52 17.26
C GLU A 344 15.04 2.79 15.76
N LEU A 345 15.07 1.72 14.93
CA LEU A 345 15.13 1.87 13.49
C LEU A 345 13.82 2.39 12.88
N VAL A 346 12.66 1.98 13.40
CA VAL A 346 11.35 2.50 12.94
C VAL A 346 11.29 4.02 13.13
N ASN A 347 11.66 4.52 14.31
CA ASN A 347 11.72 5.96 14.57
C ASN A 347 12.70 6.63 13.61
N PHE A 348 13.92 6.10 13.51
CA PHE A 348 14.97 6.65 12.65
C PHE A 348 14.52 6.76 11.19
N VAL A 349 14.00 5.69 10.58
CA VAL A 349 13.60 5.73 9.16
C VAL A 349 12.34 6.58 8.93
N ASN A 350 11.43 6.66 9.92
CA ASN A 350 10.29 7.56 9.86
C ASN A 350 10.75 9.03 9.87
N ASP A 351 11.70 9.39 10.72
CA ASP A 351 12.30 10.73 10.75
C ASP A 351 13.01 11.06 9.45
N GLN A 352 13.79 10.10 8.89
CA GLN A 352 14.43 10.27 7.61
C GLN A 352 13.43 10.50 6.46
N SER A 353 12.29 9.82 6.47
CA SER A 353 11.25 9.95 5.44
C SER A 353 10.51 11.29 5.52
N SER A 354 10.41 11.88 6.69
CA SER A 354 9.74 13.17 6.94
C SER A 354 10.69 14.37 6.87
N MET A 355 11.99 14.15 6.67
CA MET A 355 13.00 15.20 6.66
C MET A 355 12.73 16.25 5.59
N ARG A 356 12.77 17.53 6.01
CA ARG A 356 12.72 18.70 5.13
C ARG A 356 14.10 19.31 4.98
N ILE A 357 14.56 19.41 3.75
CA ILE A 357 15.84 20.01 3.38
C ILE A 357 15.58 21.35 2.72
N THR A 358 16.26 22.39 3.15
CA THR A 358 16.08 23.73 2.58
C THR A 358 16.59 23.81 1.14
N THR A 359 15.95 24.62 0.31
CA THR A 359 16.34 24.82 -1.09
C THR A 359 17.79 25.30 -1.23
N GLY A 360 18.29 26.09 -0.30
CA GLY A 360 19.69 26.53 -0.31
C GLY A 360 20.66 25.37 -0.22
N LEU A 361 20.53 24.50 0.79
CA LEU A 361 21.39 23.33 0.97
C LEU A 361 21.29 22.35 -0.21
N LEU A 362 20.09 22.17 -0.78
CA LEU A 362 19.92 21.34 -1.96
C LEU A 362 20.70 21.89 -3.17
N ASN A 363 20.70 23.19 -3.37
CA ASN A 363 21.40 23.81 -4.47
C ASN A 363 22.93 23.85 -4.27
N ASP A 364 23.41 23.94 -3.03
CA ASP A 364 24.82 23.76 -2.71
C ASP A 364 25.30 22.36 -3.10
N VAL A 365 24.56 21.30 -2.72
CA VAL A 365 24.86 19.92 -3.12
C VAL A 365 24.79 19.74 -4.63
N LEU A 366 23.80 20.36 -5.29
CA LEU A 366 23.67 20.31 -6.74
C LEU A 366 24.84 20.98 -7.45
N ALA A 367 25.31 22.14 -6.96
CA ALA A 367 26.47 22.83 -7.50
C ALA A 367 27.76 22.01 -7.35
N ASP A 368 27.98 21.44 -6.18
CA ASP A 368 29.11 20.53 -5.91
C ASP A 368 29.07 19.29 -6.80
N ALA A 369 27.89 18.69 -6.98
CA ALA A 369 27.71 17.54 -7.87
C ALA A 369 28.05 17.88 -9.31
N GLN A 370 27.59 19.03 -9.83
CA GLN A 370 27.88 19.50 -11.18
C GLN A 370 29.37 19.86 -11.38
N ALA A 371 30.05 20.33 -10.34
CA ALA A 371 31.46 20.62 -10.36
C ALA A 371 32.34 19.33 -10.44
N ARG A 372 31.91 18.26 -9.74
CA ARG A 372 32.61 16.97 -9.75
C ARG A 372 32.37 16.16 -11.02
N VAL A 373 31.13 16.10 -11.47
CA VAL A 373 30.73 15.38 -12.69
C VAL A 373 29.89 16.31 -13.56
N GLN A 374 30.46 16.73 -14.67
CA GLN A 374 29.80 17.65 -15.58
C GLN A 374 28.49 17.02 -16.14
N PRO A 375 27.41 17.82 -16.25
CA PRO A 375 26.18 17.36 -16.86
C PRO A 375 26.40 16.83 -18.29
N PRO A 376 25.65 15.79 -18.70
CA PRO A 376 25.81 15.17 -20.01
C PRO A 376 25.50 16.17 -21.15
N SER A 377 26.04 15.85 -22.32
CA SER A 377 25.79 16.58 -23.56
C SER A 377 25.47 15.59 -24.68
N ASP A 378 24.48 15.94 -25.55
CA ASP A 378 24.16 15.17 -26.74
C ASP A 378 24.10 16.12 -27.94
N LYS A 379 24.74 15.72 -29.06
CA LYS A 379 24.78 16.45 -30.34
C LYS A 379 25.06 17.97 -30.20
N GLY A 380 26.01 18.31 -29.32
CA GLY A 380 26.39 19.70 -29.07
C GLY A 380 25.46 20.47 -28.13
N ARG A 381 24.34 19.87 -27.68
CA ARG A 381 23.48 20.46 -26.64
C ARG A 381 23.93 19.96 -25.28
N ARG A 382 24.22 20.89 -24.38
CA ARG A 382 24.63 20.56 -23.01
C ARG A 382 23.43 20.66 -22.06
N LEU A 383 23.27 19.69 -21.17
CA LEU A 383 22.33 19.77 -20.07
C LEU A 383 22.73 20.94 -19.14
N LYS A 384 21.80 21.83 -18.89
CA LYS A 384 21.92 22.89 -17.88
C LYS A 384 20.88 22.64 -16.80
N ILE A 385 21.33 22.44 -15.57
CA ILE A 385 20.44 22.32 -14.41
C ILE A 385 20.44 23.68 -13.71
N TYR A 386 19.27 24.20 -13.45
CA TYR A 386 19.09 25.55 -12.92
C TYR A 386 19.04 25.54 -11.38
N TYR A 387 18.17 24.73 -10.82
CA TYR A 387 18.02 24.56 -9.38
C TYR A 387 17.24 23.28 -9.05
N MET A 388 17.26 22.91 -7.77
CA MET A 388 16.53 21.81 -7.21
C MET A 388 15.77 22.27 -5.97
N THR A 389 14.56 21.75 -5.77
CA THR A 389 13.74 22.02 -4.59
C THR A 389 13.07 20.75 -4.09
N GLN A 390 12.73 20.67 -2.82
CA GLN A 390 11.94 19.60 -2.25
C GLN A 390 10.47 19.99 -2.22
N THR A 391 9.61 19.20 -2.87
CA THR A 391 8.16 19.45 -2.97
C THR A 391 7.34 18.59 -2.02
N GLY A 392 7.89 17.46 -1.56
CA GLY A 392 7.18 16.52 -0.69
C GLY A 392 8.08 15.80 0.29
N THR A 393 7.44 15.16 1.27
CA THR A 393 8.02 14.23 2.25
C THR A 393 7.18 12.95 2.27
N ARG A 394 7.74 11.85 2.79
CA ARG A 394 7.02 10.55 2.94
C ARG A 394 6.51 9.97 1.61
N PRO A 395 7.37 9.78 0.57
CA PRO A 395 8.83 9.89 0.59
C PRO A 395 9.34 11.30 0.23
N PRO A 396 10.62 11.61 0.51
CA PRO A 396 11.24 12.83 0.02
C PRO A 396 11.16 12.95 -1.49
N HIS A 397 10.55 14.02 -1.99
CA HIS A 397 10.35 14.29 -3.40
C HIS A 397 11.06 15.56 -3.81
N PHE A 398 11.99 15.45 -4.75
CA PHE A 398 12.78 16.53 -5.28
C PHE A 398 12.42 16.83 -6.73
N VAL A 399 12.28 18.11 -7.04
CA VAL A 399 12.08 18.57 -8.43
C VAL A 399 13.32 19.30 -8.89
N ILE A 400 13.88 18.84 -10.00
CA ILE A 400 15.08 19.43 -10.63
C ILE A 400 14.65 20.14 -11.91
N PHE A 401 14.95 21.42 -11.99
CA PHE A 401 14.63 22.25 -13.16
C PHE A 401 15.83 22.35 -14.10
N CYS A 402 15.64 22.03 -15.37
CA CYS A 402 16.68 22.02 -16.38
C CYS A 402 16.22 22.65 -17.71
N ASN A 403 17.15 22.75 -18.67
CA ASN A 403 16.86 23.27 -20.03
C ASN A 403 16.23 22.23 -20.95
N SER A 404 16.43 20.93 -20.70
CA SER A 404 15.90 19.84 -21.52
C SER A 404 15.81 18.56 -20.72
N ARG A 405 14.60 17.98 -20.63
CA ARG A 405 14.33 16.70 -19.96
C ARG A 405 15.03 15.54 -20.70
N GLU A 406 15.07 15.57 -22.02
CA GLU A 406 15.68 14.52 -22.86
C GLU A 406 17.18 14.35 -22.61
N LEU A 407 17.88 15.44 -22.25
CA LEU A 407 19.31 15.40 -21.93
C LEU A 407 19.60 14.86 -20.51
N PHE A 408 18.56 14.75 -19.65
CA PHE A 408 18.74 14.31 -18.29
C PHE A 408 18.77 12.77 -18.23
N HIS A 409 19.92 12.19 -18.52
CA HIS A 409 20.11 10.75 -18.59
C HIS A 409 19.89 10.09 -17.23
N PHE A 410 19.30 8.91 -17.20
CA PHE A 410 19.03 8.12 -16.00
C PHE A 410 20.29 7.94 -15.11
N SER A 411 21.45 7.71 -15.72
CA SER A 411 22.71 7.57 -14.99
C SER A 411 23.09 8.84 -14.21
N TYR A 412 22.79 10.03 -14.78
CA TYR A 412 23.06 11.30 -14.12
C TYR A 412 22.05 11.59 -13.01
N GLN A 413 20.79 11.20 -13.21
CA GLN A 413 19.78 11.26 -12.15
C GLN A 413 20.18 10.42 -10.94
N ARG A 414 20.62 9.18 -11.18
CA ARG A 414 21.12 8.28 -10.14
C ARG A 414 22.37 8.83 -9.44
N TYR A 415 23.24 9.51 -10.19
CA TYR A 415 24.40 10.20 -9.60
C TYR A 415 23.97 11.31 -8.65
N ILE A 416 23.01 12.16 -9.04
CA ILE A 416 22.49 13.24 -8.18
C ILE A 416 21.80 12.64 -6.94
N GLU A 417 21.00 11.58 -7.10
CA GLU A 417 20.40 10.86 -5.97
C GLU A 417 21.44 10.40 -4.96
N ASN A 418 22.53 9.80 -5.45
CA ASN A 418 23.63 9.35 -4.60
C ASN A 418 24.32 10.52 -3.87
N GLN A 419 24.44 11.70 -4.50
CA GLN A 419 24.97 12.90 -3.83
C GLN A 419 24.05 13.41 -2.74
N ILE A 420 22.73 13.43 -2.98
CA ILE A 420 21.74 13.79 -1.96
C ILE A 420 21.83 12.82 -0.78
N ARG A 421 21.87 11.49 -1.02
CA ARG A 421 21.99 10.48 0.04
C ARG A 421 23.30 10.60 0.81
N SER A 422 24.41 10.82 0.12
CA SER A 422 25.73 10.93 0.78
C SER A 422 25.83 12.15 1.70
N THR A 423 25.06 13.22 1.41
CA THR A 423 25.09 14.47 2.19
C THR A 423 24.07 14.46 3.31
N PHE A 424 22.84 14.00 3.05
CA PHE A 424 21.72 14.13 3.98
C PHE A 424 21.32 12.80 4.66
N GLY A 425 21.88 11.68 4.25
CA GLY A 425 21.52 10.35 4.72
C GLY A 425 20.32 9.81 3.98
N LEU A 426 19.11 10.15 4.40
CA LEU A 426 17.83 9.64 3.88
C LEU A 426 17.81 8.10 3.83
N GLU A 427 18.41 7.47 4.87
CA GLU A 427 18.46 6.03 5.03
C GLU A 427 17.07 5.50 5.37
N GLY A 428 16.71 4.35 4.84
CA GLY A 428 15.42 3.70 5.07
C GLY A 428 14.28 4.26 4.23
N THR A 429 14.47 5.34 3.45
CA THR A 429 13.42 5.91 2.61
C THR A 429 13.81 5.99 1.14
N PRO A 430 12.93 5.63 0.19
CA PRO A 430 13.15 5.91 -1.22
C PRO A 430 13.15 7.43 -1.48
N ILE A 431 13.80 7.85 -2.55
CA ILE A 431 13.80 9.24 -3.03
C ILE A 431 13.07 9.28 -4.36
N ARG A 432 12.15 10.23 -4.51
CA ARG A 432 11.53 10.55 -5.80
C ARG A 432 12.19 11.79 -6.40
N ILE A 433 12.58 11.73 -7.68
CA ILE A 433 13.15 12.85 -8.41
C ILE A 433 12.35 13.06 -9.67
N THR A 434 11.74 14.23 -9.80
CA THR A 434 11.04 14.67 -11.02
C THR A 434 11.90 15.71 -11.75
N ILE A 435 12.08 15.51 -13.04
CA ILE A 435 12.80 16.46 -13.90
C ILE A 435 11.78 17.33 -14.63
N ARG A 436 11.86 18.67 -14.46
CA ARG A 436 11.03 19.63 -15.16
C ARG A 436 11.87 20.50 -16.11
N GLN A 437 11.35 20.73 -17.28
CA GLN A 437 11.94 21.68 -18.23
C GLN A 437 11.41 23.09 -17.94
N LYS A 438 12.29 24.10 -18.06
CA LYS A 438 11.87 25.50 -17.89
C LYS A 438 10.89 25.88 -19.00
N GLY A 439 9.65 26.18 -18.64
CA GLY A 439 8.55 26.50 -19.56
C GLY A 439 7.44 25.45 -19.60
N ASP A 440 7.63 24.30 -18.97
CA ASP A 440 6.51 23.37 -18.70
C ASP A 440 5.53 24.10 -17.78
N ARG A 441 4.28 24.29 -18.24
CA ARG A 441 3.22 24.88 -17.42
C ARG A 441 2.93 23.93 -16.27
N GLU A 442 2.63 24.50 -15.11
CA GLU A 442 1.98 23.74 -14.04
C GLU A 442 0.63 23.26 -14.60
N ASP A 443 0.56 21.99 -14.96
CA ASP A 443 -0.73 21.34 -15.09
C ASP A 443 -1.26 21.15 -13.65
N ASN A 444 -2.19 22.03 -13.31
CA ASN A 444 -2.99 21.98 -12.09
C ASN A 444 -3.91 20.75 -12.10
#